data_64e961a72ba0f86d5453918774658035
#
_entry.id   64e961a72ba0f86d5453918774658035
#
_cell.length_a   1.000
_cell.length_b   1.000
_cell.length_c   1.000
_cell.angle_alpha   90.00
_cell.angle_beta   90.00
_cell.angle_gamma   90.00
#
_symmetry.space_group_name_H-M   'P 1'
#
loop_
_entity.id
_entity.type
_entity.pdbx_description
1 polymer ?
#
loop_
_entity_poly.entity_id
_entity_poly.type
_entity_poly.pdbx_seq_one_letter_code
_entity_poly.pdbx_strand_id
1 'polypeptide(L)'
;MHTFIGENLTARVARLLGSEIVGGGYSPGEVLPNEAQLGERFDVGRSAIREAVKLLTSKGLVDARPRRGTVVQPMTDWNYLDPDILQWTQEASSDSKFLLELAEMRLAFEPSAARLAAISATPADIERMRLALTEMEQAQDGRGDPIRADLRFHEAIVSASHNRFMRPLVCLLYTSPSPRDA
;
A
#
# COMPACT_ATOMS: atom_id res chain seq x y z
N MET A 1 15.16 11.79 15.30
CA MET A 1 15.86 12.17 14.04
C MET A 1 16.29 10.87 13.36
N HIS A 2 15.36 10.20 12.63
CA HIS A 2 15.67 8.96 11.92
C HIS A 2 16.29 9.31 10.58
N THR A 3 17.55 9.01 10.43
CA THR A 3 18.33 9.15 9.19
C THR A 3 17.84 8.09 8.22
N PHE A 4 17.02 8.47 7.23
CA PHE A 4 16.68 7.64 6.08
C PHE A 4 17.92 7.53 5.17
N ILE A 5 18.81 6.59 5.47
CA ILE A 5 19.95 6.25 4.64
C ILE A 5 19.41 5.37 3.50
N GLY A 6 19.21 5.95 2.31
CA GLY A 6 19.04 5.22 1.06
C GLY A 6 17.75 5.41 0.26
N GLU A 7 16.80 6.26 0.66
CA GLU A 7 15.65 6.54 -0.21
C GLU A 7 16.10 7.35 -1.44
N ASN A 8 15.86 6.81 -2.64
CA ASN A 8 16.10 7.53 -3.89
C ASN A 8 15.25 8.81 -3.93
N LEU A 9 15.84 9.93 -4.32
CA LEU A 9 15.16 11.23 -4.44
C LEU A 9 13.83 11.15 -5.19
N THR A 10 13.77 10.37 -6.25
CA THR A 10 12.54 10.10 -7.02
C THR A 10 11.46 9.44 -6.17
N ALA A 11 11.81 8.38 -5.41
CA ALA A 11 10.88 7.67 -4.54
C ALA A 11 10.37 8.59 -3.42
N ARG A 12 11.24 9.40 -2.83
CA ARG A 12 10.86 10.40 -1.82
C ARG A 12 9.85 11.41 -2.36
N VAL A 13 10.10 11.97 -3.56
CA VAL A 13 9.17 12.91 -4.20
C VAL A 13 7.84 12.24 -4.53
N ALA A 14 7.87 11.03 -5.11
CA ALA A 14 6.65 10.28 -5.43
C ALA A 14 5.82 10.01 -4.17
N ARG A 15 6.45 9.60 -3.07
CA ARG A 15 5.78 9.37 -1.80
C ARG A 15 5.16 10.65 -1.25
N LEU A 16 5.92 11.75 -1.15
CA LEU A 16 5.42 13.01 -0.58
C LEU A 16 4.26 13.58 -1.41
N LEU A 17 4.40 13.62 -2.73
CA LEU A 17 3.37 14.13 -3.63
C LEU A 17 2.15 13.19 -3.70
N GLY A 18 2.40 11.87 -3.71
CA GLY A 18 1.36 10.85 -3.69
C GLY A 18 0.53 10.90 -2.40
N SER A 19 1.17 10.96 -1.24
CA SER A 19 0.49 11.13 0.06
C SER A 19 -0.35 12.41 0.11
N GLU A 20 0.16 13.50 -0.45
CA GLU A 20 -0.58 14.78 -0.52
C GLU A 20 -1.81 14.68 -1.42
N ILE A 21 -1.71 14.02 -2.59
CA ILE A 21 -2.84 13.79 -3.49
C ILE A 21 -3.90 12.92 -2.80
N VAL A 22 -3.48 11.79 -2.24
CA VAL A 22 -4.38 10.85 -1.56
C VAL A 22 -5.03 11.47 -0.33
N GLY A 23 -4.29 12.33 0.38
CA GLY A 23 -4.79 13.10 1.54
C GLY A 23 -5.71 14.27 1.18
N GLY A 24 -6.01 14.49 -0.11
CA GLY A 24 -6.91 15.55 -0.54
C GLY A 24 -6.28 16.93 -0.66
N GLY A 25 -4.94 17.01 -0.62
CA GLY A 25 -4.21 18.26 -0.87
C GLY A 25 -4.37 18.78 -2.31
N TYR A 26 -4.78 17.90 -3.24
CA TYR A 26 -5.19 18.23 -4.60
C TYR A 26 -6.49 17.52 -4.94
N SER A 27 -7.41 18.24 -5.56
CA SER A 27 -8.69 17.69 -5.98
C SER A 27 -8.59 16.91 -7.30
N PRO A 28 -9.43 15.88 -7.55
CA PRO A 28 -9.55 15.27 -8.87
C PRO A 28 -9.82 16.31 -9.95
N GLY A 29 -9.08 16.24 -11.07
CA GLY A 29 -9.14 17.22 -12.16
C GLY A 29 -8.23 18.44 -11.98
N GLU A 30 -7.65 18.64 -10.81
CA GLU A 30 -6.70 19.74 -10.53
C GLU A 30 -5.37 19.49 -11.24
N VAL A 31 -4.75 20.58 -11.71
CA VAL A 31 -3.44 20.57 -12.36
C VAL A 31 -2.36 20.76 -11.30
N LEU A 32 -1.45 19.82 -11.19
CA LEU A 32 -0.30 19.95 -10.30
C LEU A 32 0.63 21.08 -10.73
N PRO A 33 1.40 21.66 -9.80
CA PRO A 33 2.48 22.58 -10.14
C PRO A 33 3.42 21.97 -11.20
N ASN A 34 3.98 22.81 -12.06
CA ASN A 34 4.85 22.33 -13.14
C ASN A 34 6.18 21.77 -12.59
N GLU A 35 6.95 21.08 -13.46
CA GLU A 35 8.22 20.42 -13.07
C GLU A 35 9.23 21.38 -12.41
N ALA A 36 9.27 22.66 -12.81
CA ALA A 36 10.16 23.64 -12.23
C ALA A 36 9.75 23.99 -10.80
N GLN A 37 8.45 24.27 -10.60
CA GLN A 37 7.87 24.57 -9.28
C GLN A 37 7.99 23.40 -8.31
N LEU A 38 7.72 22.16 -8.78
CA LEU A 38 7.92 20.97 -7.96
C LEU A 38 9.40 20.73 -7.65
N GLY A 39 10.29 21.00 -8.61
CA GLY A 39 11.74 20.90 -8.41
C GLY A 39 12.25 21.86 -7.32
N GLU A 40 11.78 23.12 -7.33
CA GLU A 40 12.07 24.10 -6.29
C GLU A 40 11.48 23.68 -4.93
N ARG A 41 10.22 23.24 -4.92
CA ARG A 41 9.52 22.83 -3.69
C ARG A 41 10.20 21.66 -2.97
N PHE A 42 10.65 20.64 -3.72
CA PHE A 42 11.26 19.43 -3.17
C PHE A 42 12.79 19.47 -3.13
N ASP A 43 13.39 20.56 -3.62
CA ASP A 43 14.85 20.72 -3.75
C ASP A 43 15.50 19.55 -4.52
N VAL A 44 14.96 19.29 -5.72
CA VAL A 44 15.45 18.22 -6.62
C VAL A 44 15.46 18.65 -8.07
N GLY A 45 16.30 17.97 -8.88
CA GLY A 45 16.39 18.23 -10.32
C GLY A 45 15.12 17.78 -11.07
N ARG A 46 14.88 18.38 -12.25
CA ARG A 46 13.72 18.08 -13.12
C ARG A 46 13.62 16.61 -13.51
N SER A 47 14.76 15.90 -13.67
CA SER A 47 14.76 14.47 -13.98
C SER A 47 14.10 13.64 -12.87
N ALA A 48 14.39 13.95 -11.60
CA ALA A 48 13.76 13.28 -10.45
C ALA A 48 12.25 13.54 -10.41
N ILE A 49 11.81 14.78 -10.71
CA ILE A 49 10.38 15.11 -10.78
C ILE A 49 9.69 14.32 -11.91
N ARG A 50 10.28 14.25 -13.10
CA ARG A 50 9.70 13.48 -14.22
C ARG A 50 9.53 12.00 -13.88
N GLU A 51 10.54 11.41 -13.29
CA GLU A 51 10.47 10.00 -12.88
C GLU A 51 9.43 9.80 -11.75
N ALA A 52 9.34 10.73 -10.79
CA ALA A 52 8.30 10.68 -9.76
C ALA A 52 6.89 10.79 -10.37
N VAL A 53 6.67 11.71 -11.30
CA VAL A 53 5.38 11.84 -12.02
C VAL A 53 5.05 10.57 -12.81
N LYS A 54 6.03 9.92 -13.46
CA LYS A 54 5.81 8.62 -14.12
C LYS A 54 5.37 7.53 -13.14
N LEU A 55 5.99 7.47 -11.95
CA LEU A 55 5.58 6.55 -10.90
C LEU A 55 4.13 6.82 -10.45
N LEU A 56 3.76 8.08 -10.23
CA LEU A 56 2.39 8.44 -9.86
C LEU A 56 1.39 8.14 -11.00
N THR A 57 1.81 8.31 -12.26
CA THR A 57 1.00 7.93 -13.42
C THR A 57 0.78 6.42 -13.49
N SER A 58 1.81 5.61 -13.24
CA SER A 58 1.66 4.14 -13.23
C SER A 58 0.75 3.63 -12.12
N LYS A 59 0.58 4.41 -11.05
CA LYS A 59 -0.34 4.14 -9.94
C LYS A 59 -1.77 4.67 -10.19
N GLY A 60 -2.01 5.36 -11.31
CA GLY A 60 -3.31 5.94 -11.66
C GLY A 60 -3.63 7.26 -10.94
N LEU A 61 -2.71 7.81 -10.14
CA LEU A 61 -2.97 9.05 -9.37
C LEU A 61 -3.01 10.29 -10.25
N VAL A 62 -2.23 10.33 -11.31
CA VAL A 62 -2.10 11.48 -12.20
C VAL A 62 -2.02 11.06 -13.67
N ASP A 63 -2.39 11.98 -14.56
CA ASP A 63 -2.20 11.85 -16.01
C ASP A 63 -1.39 13.06 -16.52
N ALA A 64 -0.22 12.79 -17.09
CA ALA A 64 0.68 13.81 -17.61
C ALA A 64 0.47 13.96 -19.13
N ARG A 65 -0.14 15.05 -19.56
CA ARG A 65 -0.43 15.34 -20.98
C ARG A 65 0.34 16.54 -21.50
N PRO A 66 0.90 16.45 -22.71
CA PRO A 66 1.52 17.61 -23.36
C PRO A 66 0.57 18.81 -23.39
N ARG A 67 1.07 19.99 -23.07
CA ARG A 67 0.36 21.29 -23.04
C ARG A 67 -0.76 21.41 -22.01
N ARG A 68 -1.22 20.32 -21.36
CA ARG A 68 -2.27 20.34 -20.33
C ARG A 68 -1.67 20.29 -18.91
N GLY A 69 -0.43 19.87 -18.79
CA GLY A 69 0.22 19.63 -17.48
C GLY A 69 -0.08 18.27 -16.92
N THR A 70 0.23 18.08 -15.66
CA THR A 70 -0.03 16.86 -14.89
C THR A 70 -1.33 17.05 -14.10
N VAL A 71 -2.35 16.23 -14.38
CA VAL A 71 -3.69 16.36 -13.82
C VAL A 71 -3.96 15.21 -12.87
N VAL A 72 -4.50 15.50 -11.68
CA VAL A 72 -4.95 14.49 -10.70
C VAL A 72 -6.15 13.72 -11.25
N GLN A 73 -6.07 12.40 -11.21
CA GLN A 73 -7.12 11.52 -11.72
C GLN A 73 -8.25 11.32 -10.69
N PRO A 74 -9.46 10.95 -11.14
CA PRO A 74 -10.53 10.52 -10.24
C PRO A 74 -10.10 9.35 -9.37
N MET A 75 -10.59 9.28 -8.15
CA MET A 75 -10.28 8.19 -7.21
C MET A 75 -10.63 6.79 -7.75
N THR A 76 -11.60 6.71 -8.67
CA THR A 76 -11.97 5.47 -9.37
C THR A 76 -10.87 4.92 -10.27
N ASP A 77 -9.91 5.74 -10.65
CA ASP A 77 -8.80 5.36 -11.55
C ASP A 77 -7.54 4.98 -10.77
N TRP A 78 -7.54 5.18 -9.44
CA TRP A 78 -6.41 4.87 -8.58
C TRP A 78 -6.25 3.36 -8.42
N ASN A 79 -5.02 2.89 -8.50
CA ASN A 79 -4.73 1.47 -8.30
C ASN A 79 -4.66 1.11 -6.80
N TYR A 80 -5.80 0.85 -6.17
CA TYR A 80 -5.87 0.45 -4.76
C TYR A 80 -5.24 -0.91 -4.43
N LEU A 81 -4.77 -1.68 -5.42
CA LEU A 81 -3.93 -2.86 -5.19
C LEU A 81 -2.43 -2.54 -5.17
N ASP A 82 -2.06 -1.28 -5.38
CA ASP A 82 -0.69 -0.83 -5.22
C ASP A 82 -0.40 -0.59 -3.73
N PRO A 83 0.65 -1.21 -3.15
CA PRO A 83 0.96 -1.09 -1.73
C PRO A 83 1.19 0.36 -1.26
N ASP A 84 1.80 1.20 -2.11
CA ASP A 84 2.04 2.60 -1.75
C ASP A 84 0.72 3.37 -1.66
N ILE A 85 -0.21 3.16 -2.60
CA ILE A 85 -1.54 3.80 -2.57
C ILE A 85 -2.30 3.41 -1.29
N LEU A 86 -2.28 2.13 -0.95
CA LEU A 86 -2.93 1.63 0.27
C LEU A 86 -2.30 2.26 1.51
N GLN A 87 -0.97 2.27 1.60
CA GLN A 87 -0.26 2.86 2.72
C GLN A 87 -0.55 4.36 2.84
N TRP A 88 -0.45 5.12 1.73
CA TRP A 88 -0.71 6.56 1.75
C TRP A 88 -2.15 6.89 2.09
N THR A 89 -3.12 6.08 1.61
CA THR A 89 -4.53 6.26 1.97
C THR A 89 -4.74 6.03 3.46
N GLN A 90 -4.14 5.00 4.03
CA GLN A 90 -4.22 4.72 5.46
C GLN A 90 -3.58 5.82 6.31
N GLU A 91 -2.40 6.30 5.92
CA GLU A 91 -1.67 7.36 6.66
C GLU A 91 -2.39 8.72 6.57
N ALA A 92 -3.02 9.02 5.43
CA ALA A 92 -3.69 10.29 5.19
C ALA A 92 -5.12 10.33 5.76
N SER A 93 -5.76 9.17 5.91
CA SER A 93 -7.19 9.07 6.13
C SER A 93 -7.50 8.59 7.55
N SER A 94 -8.21 9.46 8.30
CA SER A 94 -9.11 9.01 9.38
C SER A 94 -10.48 8.56 8.80
N ASP A 95 -10.53 8.19 7.50
CA ASP A 95 -11.77 7.84 6.81
C ASP A 95 -12.22 6.43 7.20
N SER A 96 -13.16 6.39 8.13
CA SER A 96 -13.80 5.14 8.58
C SER A 96 -14.41 4.34 7.43
N LYS A 97 -14.81 4.99 6.32
CA LYS A 97 -15.36 4.33 5.15
C LYS A 97 -14.30 3.50 4.41
N PHE A 98 -13.10 4.04 4.21
CA PHE A 98 -11.99 3.29 3.61
C PHE A 98 -11.66 2.03 4.41
N LEU A 99 -11.58 2.14 5.75
CA LEU A 99 -11.31 0.99 6.62
C LEU A 99 -12.44 -0.05 6.56
N LEU A 100 -13.69 0.39 6.47
CA LEU A 100 -14.84 -0.50 6.32
C LEU A 100 -14.80 -1.26 4.99
N GLU A 101 -14.60 -0.55 3.87
CA GLU A 101 -14.50 -1.16 2.53
C GLU A 101 -13.34 -2.16 2.44
N LEU A 102 -12.21 -1.85 3.09
CA LEU A 102 -11.06 -2.76 3.20
C LEU A 102 -11.42 -4.01 4.01
N ALA A 103 -12.10 -3.86 5.15
CA ALA A 103 -12.54 -4.99 5.97
C ALA A 103 -13.56 -5.87 5.22
N GLU A 104 -14.50 -5.28 4.49
CA GLU A 104 -15.46 -5.99 3.63
C GLU A 104 -14.75 -6.82 2.56
N MET A 105 -13.74 -6.23 1.90
CA MET A 105 -12.94 -6.94 0.91
C MET A 105 -12.17 -8.11 1.53
N ARG A 106 -11.55 -7.93 2.70
CA ARG A 106 -10.86 -9.00 3.43
C ARG A 106 -11.82 -10.13 3.81
N LEU A 107 -12.98 -9.82 4.35
CA LEU A 107 -14.04 -10.81 4.68
C LEU A 107 -14.48 -11.60 3.44
N ALA A 108 -14.45 -11.00 2.24
CA ALA A 108 -14.81 -11.69 1.01
C ALA A 108 -13.73 -12.67 0.54
N PHE A 109 -12.45 -12.31 0.60
CA PHE A 109 -11.40 -13.12 -0.03
C PHE A 109 -10.64 -14.04 0.94
N GLU A 110 -10.40 -13.64 2.21
CA GLU A 110 -9.61 -14.44 3.14
C GLU A 110 -10.21 -15.83 3.45
N PRO A 111 -11.53 -15.99 3.70
CA PRO A 111 -12.10 -17.31 3.86
C PRO A 111 -11.98 -18.19 2.62
N SER A 112 -12.06 -17.56 1.43
CA SER A 112 -11.88 -18.27 0.15
C SER A 112 -10.43 -18.72 -0.04
N ALA A 113 -9.46 -17.88 0.33
CA ALA A 113 -8.05 -18.24 0.31
C ALA A 113 -7.75 -19.38 1.29
N ALA A 114 -8.28 -19.32 2.51
CA ALA A 114 -8.12 -20.38 3.52
C ALA A 114 -8.70 -21.73 3.03
N ARG A 115 -9.89 -21.71 2.42
CA ARG A 115 -10.50 -22.92 1.84
C ARG A 115 -9.63 -23.52 0.72
N LEU A 116 -9.07 -22.69 -0.16
CA LEU A 116 -8.16 -23.15 -1.21
C LEU A 116 -6.84 -23.66 -0.62
N ALA A 117 -6.30 -22.99 0.37
CA ALA A 117 -5.10 -23.45 1.09
C ALA A 117 -5.33 -24.84 1.72
N ALA A 118 -6.48 -25.09 2.33
CA ALA A 118 -6.82 -26.40 2.91
C ALA A 118 -6.81 -27.54 1.88
N ILE A 119 -7.01 -27.22 0.57
CA ILE A 119 -7.01 -28.20 -0.51
C ILE A 119 -5.62 -28.34 -1.15
N SER A 120 -4.88 -27.24 -1.26
CA SER A 120 -3.71 -27.12 -2.13
C SER A 120 -2.38 -26.98 -1.38
N ALA A 121 -2.41 -26.78 -0.06
CA ALA A 121 -1.19 -26.55 0.72
C ALA A 121 -0.25 -27.77 0.67
N THR A 122 1.01 -27.47 0.42
CA THR A 122 2.11 -28.44 0.54
C THR A 122 2.55 -28.61 1.99
N PRO A 123 3.30 -29.66 2.36
CA PRO A 123 3.90 -29.77 3.70
C PRO A 123 4.75 -28.53 4.09
N ALA A 124 5.44 -27.91 3.12
CA ALA A 124 6.21 -26.70 3.34
C ALA A 124 5.33 -25.47 3.64
N ASP A 125 4.14 -25.40 3.02
CA ASP A 125 3.16 -24.34 3.33
C ASP A 125 2.60 -24.51 4.74
N ILE A 126 2.25 -25.72 5.12
CA ILE A 126 1.78 -26.04 6.49
C ILE A 126 2.83 -25.62 7.53
N GLU A 127 4.10 -25.91 7.28
CA GLU A 127 5.17 -25.51 8.20
C GLU A 127 5.31 -23.99 8.27
N ARG A 128 5.21 -23.27 7.15
CA ARG A 128 5.21 -21.79 7.17
C ARG A 128 4.06 -21.21 7.98
N MET A 129 2.85 -21.74 7.81
CA MET A 129 1.69 -21.32 8.60
C MET A 129 1.89 -21.62 10.09
N ARG A 130 2.48 -22.77 10.44
CA ARG A 130 2.77 -23.14 11.83
C ARG A 130 3.79 -22.19 12.47
N LEU A 131 4.85 -21.85 11.75
CA LEU A 131 5.85 -20.87 12.22
C LEU A 131 5.23 -19.49 12.42
N ALA A 132 4.42 -19.02 11.48
CA ALA A 132 3.73 -17.74 11.61
C ALA A 132 2.74 -17.73 12.79
N LEU A 133 2.02 -18.83 13.03
CA LEU A 133 1.15 -18.97 14.20
C LEU A 133 1.95 -18.91 15.52
N THR A 134 3.11 -19.58 15.58
CA THR A 134 4.00 -19.50 16.73
C THR A 134 4.50 -18.08 16.98
N GLU A 135 4.81 -17.31 15.91
CA GLU A 135 5.16 -15.89 16.05
C GLU A 135 4.00 -15.07 16.63
N MET A 136 2.75 -15.34 16.22
CA MET A 136 1.57 -14.68 16.79
C MET A 136 1.40 -14.98 18.29
N GLU A 137 1.54 -16.24 18.68
CA GLU A 137 1.47 -16.65 20.10
C GLU A 137 2.56 -15.96 20.94
N GLN A 138 3.79 -15.90 20.42
CA GLN A 138 4.89 -15.19 21.08
C GLN A 138 4.63 -13.67 21.19
N ALA A 139 4.04 -13.07 20.16
CA ALA A 139 3.71 -11.66 20.18
C ALA A 139 2.60 -11.31 21.20
N GLN A 140 1.63 -12.22 21.43
CA GLN A 140 0.64 -12.08 22.49
C GLN A 140 1.26 -12.07 23.88
N ASP A 141 2.35 -12.83 24.06
CA ASP A 141 3.14 -12.85 25.30
C ASP A 141 4.10 -11.65 25.44
N GLY A 142 3.99 -10.64 24.58
CA GLY A 142 4.87 -9.46 24.56
C GLY A 142 6.23 -9.67 23.92
N ARG A 143 6.44 -10.77 23.21
CA ARG A 143 7.68 -11.13 22.50
C ARG A 143 7.56 -10.93 21.01
N GLY A 144 7.61 -9.69 20.54
CA GLY A 144 7.55 -9.37 19.11
C GLY A 144 6.52 -8.29 18.78
N ASP A 145 6.28 -8.13 17.48
CA ASP A 145 5.31 -7.19 16.93
C ASP A 145 4.02 -7.96 16.54
N PRO A 146 2.90 -7.78 17.27
CA PRO A 146 1.68 -8.53 17.03
C PRO A 146 1.07 -8.25 15.65
N ILE A 147 1.19 -7.02 15.14
CA ILE A 147 0.66 -6.66 13.82
C ILE A 147 1.44 -7.40 12.73
N ARG A 148 2.75 -7.40 12.84
CA ARG A 148 3.63 -8.05 11.88
C ARG A 148 3.46 -9.57 11.89
N ALA A 149 3.23 -10.16 13.06
CA ALA A 149 2.97 -11.59 13.21
C ALA A 149 1.63 -11.99 12.58
N ASP A 150 0.56 -11.22 12.82
CA ASP A 150 -0.77 -11.39 12.22
C ASP A 150 -0.68 -11.35 10.68
N LEU A 151 -0.02 -10.33 10.14
CA LEU A 151 0.18 -10.18 8.69
C LEU A 151 0.88 -11.38 8.07
N ARG A 152 1.95 -11.90 8.69
CA ARG A 152 2.69 -13.07 8.21
C ARG A 152 1.82 -14.33 8.19
N PHE A 153 0.96 -14.49 9.18
CA PHE A 153 0.05 -15.63 9.23
C PHE A 153 -0.96 -15.59 8.09
N HIS A 154 -1.62 -14.47 7.87
CA HIS A 154 -2.56 -14.28 6.76
C HIS A 154 -1.87 -14.41 5.39
N GLU A 155 -0.67 -13.84 5.23
CA GLU A 155 0.14 -13.99 4.02
C GLU A 155 0.48 -15.47 3.75
N ALA A 156 0.83 -16.24 4.77
CA ALA A 156 1.12 -17.66 4.64
C ALA A 156 -0.11 -18.44 4.14
N ILE A 157 -1.31 -18.12 4.66
CA ILE A 157 -2.57 -18.74 4.22
C ILE A 157 -2.86 -18.38 2.75
N VAL A 158 -2.80 -17.11 2.38
CA VAL A 158 -3.07 -16.69 1.00
C VAL A 158 -2.08 -17.33 0.03
N SER A 159 -0.81 -17.38 0.40
CA SER A 159 0.25 -18.02 -0.41
C SER A 159 0.01 -19.52 -0.58
N ALA A 160 -0.43 -20.22 0.48
CA ALA A 160 -0.74 -21.64 0.47
C ALA A 160 -1.96 -22.01 -0.40
N SER A 161 -2.77 -21.04 -0.78
CA SER A 161 -3.85 -21.25 -1.77
C SER A 161 -3.33 -21.61 -3.17
N HIS A 162 -2.06 -21.32 -3.46
CA HIS A 162 -1.41 -21.43 -4.78
C HIS A 162 -2.18 -20.76 -5.93
N ASN A 163 -3.10 -19.85 -5.60
CA ASN A 163 -3.86 -19.09 -6.58
C ASN A 163 -3.12 -17.80 -6.93
N ARG A 164 -2.56 -17.72 -8.15
CA ARG A 164 -1.80 -16.57 -8.65
C ARG A 164 -2.58 -15.24 -8.60
N PHE A 165 -3.91 -15.29 -8.64
CA PHE A 165 -4.77 -14.11 -8.61
C PHE A 165 -5.08 -13.62 -7.18
N MET A 166 -4.91 -14.49 -6.18
CA MET A 166 -5.05 -14.09 -4.77
C MET A 166 -3.76 -13.48 -4.21
N ARG A 167 -2.61 -13.86 -4.73
CA ARG A 167 -1.32 -13.39 -4.25
C ARG A 167 -1.17 -11.85 -4.23
N PRO A 168 -1.58 -11.10 -5.28
CA PRO A 168 -1.55 -9.64 -5.24
C PRO A 168 -2.42 -9.03 -4.14
N LEU A 169 -3.48 -9.72 -3.71
CA LEU A 169 -4.38 -9.24 -2.66
C LEU A 169 -3.75 -9.25 -1.27
N VAL A 170 -2.59 -9.88 -1.09
CA VAL A 170 -1.82 -9.84 0.16
C VAL A 170 -1.50 -8.39 0.58
N CYS A 171 -1.33 -7.46 -0.38
CA CYS A 171 -1.11 -6.06 -0.05
C CYS A 171 -2.24 -5.44 0.79
N LEU A 172 -3.49 -5.93 0.63
CA LEU A 172 -4.65 -5.49 1.41
C LEU A 172 -4.55 -5.89 2.90
N LEU A 173 -3.71 -6.85 3.25
CA LEU A 173 -3.47 -7.27 4.63
C LEU A 173 -2.57 -6.28 5.38
N TYR A 174 -1.65 -5.61 4.66
CA TYR A 174 -0.67 -4.69 5.25
C TYR A 174 -1.25 -3.34 5.69
N THR A 175 -2.53 -3.11 5.45
CA THR A 175 -3.24 -1.88 5.76
C THR A 175 -4.09 -1.97 7.03
N SER A 176 -3.81 -2.93 7.93
CA SER A 176 -4.51 -3.01 9.22
C SER A 176 -4.10 -1.84 10.12
N PRO A 177 -5.06 -1.12 10.73
CA PRO A 177 -4.72 -0.04 11.67
C PRO A 177 -3.92 -0.59 12.85
N SER A 178 -2.89 0.16 13.25
CA SER A 178 -2.14 -0.15 14.47
C SER A 178 -3.08 -0.10 15.68
N PRO A 179 -2.97 -1.04 16.65
CA PRO A 179 -3.71 -0.94 17.91
C PRO A 179 -3.40 0.33 18.72
N ARG A 180 -2.46 1.17 18.27
CA ARG A 180 -2.12 2.46 18.89
C ARG A 180 -3.01 3.60 18.41
N ASP A 181 -3.84 3.38 17.38
CA ASP A 181 -4.68 4.40 16.73
C ASP A 181 -6.18 4.18 17.05
N ALA A 182 -6.49 3.27 18.00
CA ALA A 182 -7.84 2.99 18.48
C ALA A 182 -8.06 3.50 19.92
#